data_d7b811dbeb9734d0b21a2d438a7f5241
#
_entry.id   d7b811dbeb9734d0b21a2d438a7f5241
#
_cell.length_a   1.000
_cell.length_b   1.000
_cell.length_c   1.000
_cell.angle_alpha   90.00
_cell.angle_beta   90.00
_cell.angle_gamma   90.00
#
_symmetry.space_group_name_H-M   'P 1'
#
loop_
_entity.id
_entity.type
_entity.pdbx_description
1 polymer ?
#
loop_
_entity_poly.entity_id
_entity_poly.type
_entity_poly.pdbx_seq_one_letter_code
_entity_poly.pdbx_strand_id
1 'polypeptide(L)'
;MQDPRLKATNMPDSIYTFSSMHSLREGYSALVLGASGAIGQAFVARLQSDPRCAVVTALSRQSEPAFDLMDPLSLERLALIMAAQHPFQLVLDATGALTLHGHSPEKRLGDLNAQSLLDAMAVNAIGPALLLKQLLPRLANGERVIWAKLSARVGSIEDNRKGGWYGYRASKAALNMLLQTAAIEIARRRPLAVIAALQPGTVRSALSQPFVGEQALEPFDSAGRLLRVLDTLEPSGRAQFVDHAGQAIPW
;
A
#
# COMPACT_ATOMS: atom_id res chain seq x y z
N MET A 1 12.15 -22.73 41.19
CA MET A 1 12.16 -22.70 39.70
C MET A 1 11.15 -21.64 39.27
N GLN A 2 11.64 -20.44 38.97
CA GLN A 2 10.80 -19.27 38.67
C GLN A 2 10.59 -19.21 37.18
N ASP A 3 9.34 -19.15 36.74
CA ASP A 3 8.87 -18.95 35.39
C ASP A 3 9.12 -17.48 34.94
N PRO A 4 9.91 -17.18 33.91
CA PRO A 4 10.09 -15.82 33.47
C PRO A 4 9.04 -15.48 32.40
N ARG A 5 7.85 -15.09 32.83
CA ARG A 5 6.91 -14.40 31.94
C ARG A 5 7.49 -13.03 31.65
N LEU A 6 8.10 -12.89 30.48
CA LEU A 6 8.49 -11.61 29.91
C LEU A 6 7.25 -10.70 29.84
N LYS A 7 7.18 -9.75 30.76
CA LYS A 7 6.25 -8.63 30.70
C LYS A 7 6.52 -7.87 29.40
N ALA A 8 5.50 -7.80 28.54
CA ALA A 8 5.48 -6.85 27.45
C ALA A 8 5.71 -5.45 28.06
N THR A 9 6.86 -4.88 27.81
CA THR A 9 7.19 -3.51 28.19
C THR A 9 6.23 -2.59 27.42
N ASN A 10 5.34 -1.91 28.15
CA ASN A 10 4.57 -0.78 27.63
C ASN A 10 5.57 0.30 27.19
N MET A 11 5.92 0.31 25.91
CA MET A 11 6.59 1.46 25.31
C MET A 11 5.58 2.60 25.25
N PRO A 12 5.98 3.84 25.57
CA PRO A 12 5.04 4.96 25.59
C PRO A 12 4.46 5.22 24.20
N ASP A 13 3.16 5.49 24.12
CA ASP A 13 2.37 5.74 22.90
C ASP A 13 2.95 6.88 22.01
N SER A 14 3.79 7.74 22.57
CA SER A 14 4.46 8.83 21.86
C SER A 14 5.41 8.38 20.73
N ILE A 15 5.88 7.12 20.76
CA ILE A 15 6.77 6.56 19.73
C ILE A 15 5.97 6.25 18.44
N TYR A 16 4.64 6.19 18.50
CA TYR A 16 3.78 5.79 17.38
C TYR A 16 3.03 6.95 16.71
N THR A 17 3.20 8.18 17.16
CA THR A 17 2.54 9.34 16.54
C THR A 17 3.29 9.79 15.29
N PHE A 18 2.63 9.75 14.14
CA PHE A 18 3.09 10.42 12.92
C PHE A 18 2.89 11.94 13.10
N SER A 19 3.94 12.71 12.87
CA SER A 19 3.88 14.18 12.90
C SER A 19 4.02 14.78 11.51
N SER A 20 4.97 14.33 10.70
CA SER A 20 5.27 14.87 9.37
C SER A 20 6.17 13.91 8.58
N MET A 21 6.16 14.03 7.24
CA MET A 21 7.13 13.42 6.33
C MET A 21 8.39 14.29 6.23
N HIS A 22 9.35 14.05 7.11
CA HIS A 22 10.60 14.86 7.17
C HIS A 22 11.59 14.52 6.06
N SER A 23 11.53 13.29 5.52
CA SER A 23 12.41 12.86 4.43
C SER A 23 12.03 13.43 3.07
N LEU A 24 10.83 14.01 2.94
CA LEU A 24 10.39 14.73 1.75
C LEU A 24 10.67 16.24 1.91
N ARG A 25 10.77 16.95 0.78
CA ARG A 25 10.89 18.40 0.79
C ARG A 25 9.71 19.06 1.49
N GLU A 26 9.90 20.25 2.01
CA GLU A 26 8.80 21.09 2.47
C GLU A 26 7.90 21.50 1.28
N GLY A 27 6.61 21.53 1.50
CA GLY A 27 5.62 21.78 0.45
C GLY A 27 5.48 20.61 -0.54
N TYR A 28 5.72 19.37 -0.12
CA TYR A 28 5.52 18.20 -0.97
C TYR A 28 4.04 18.00 -1.33
N SER A 29 3.81 17.35 -2.48
CA SER A 29 2.48 16.95 -2.95
C SER A 29 2.30 15.44 -2.81
N ALA A 30 1.15 15.02 -2.27
CA ALA A 30 0.79 13.63 -2.07
C ALA A 30 -0.41 13.22 -2.92
N LEU A 31 -0.38 12.00 -3.46
CA LEU A 31 -1.48 11.34 -4.15
C LEU A 31 -1.88 10.09 -3.38
N VAL A 32 -3.16 10.00 -3.00
CA VAL A 32 -3.74 8.82 -2.35
C VAL A 32 -4.73 8.17 -3.30
N LEU A 33 -4.44 6.97 -3.74
CA LEU A 33 -5.26 6.13 -4.61
C LEU A 33 -6.02 5.11 -3.76
N GLY A 34 -7.31 4.92 -4.01
CA GLY A 34 -8.18 4.13 -3.14
C GLY A 34 -8.63 4.90 -1.89
N ALA A 35 -8.74 6.22 -1.99
CA ALA A 35 -9.04 7.15 -0.90
C ALA A 35 -10.41 6.93 -0.24
N SER A 36 -11.33 6.19 -0.85
CA SER A 36 -12.63 5.83 -0.24
C SER A 36 -12.55 4.63 0.71
N GLY A 37 -11.46 3.87 0.71
CA GLY A 37 -11.24 2.75 1.63
C GLY A 37 -10.78 3.24 3.01
N ALA A 38 -10.95 2.40 4.06
CA ALA A 38 -10.65 2.78 5.44
C ALA A 38 -9.20 3.31 5.63
N ILE A 39 -8.20 2.60 5.10
CA ILE A 39 -6.79 3.02 5.20
C ILE A 39 -6.52 4.23 4.28
N GLY A 40 -7.15 4.27 3.09
CA GLY A 40 -7.03 5.40 2.17
C GLY A 40 -7.53 6.71 2.78
N GLN A 41 -8.72 6.69 3.40
CA GLN A 41 -9.26 7.85 4.15
C GLN A 41 -8.32 8.27 5.29
N ALA A 42 -7.77 7.29 6.02
CA ALA A 42 -6.84 7.56 7.11
C ALA A 42 -5.53 8.20 6.62
N PHE A 43 -5.00 7.77 5.47
CA PHE A 43 -3.85 8.43 4.83
C PHE A 43 -4.18 9.87 4.46
N VAL A 44 -5.33 10.11 3.82
CA VAL A 44 -5.76 11.48 3.47
C VAL A 44 -5.82 12.37 4.70
N ALA A 45 -6.49 11.91 5.77
CA ALA A 45 -6.62 12.68 7.01
C ALA A 45 -5.26 12.98 7.66
N ARG A 46 -4.33 12.00 7.70
CA ARG A 46 -2.98 12.19 8.23
C ARG A 46 -2.17 13.20 7.42
N LEU A 47 -2.22 13.10 6.09
CA LEU A 47 -1.46 13.98 5.21
C LEU A 47 -2.03 15.41 5.19
N GLN A 48 -3.35 15.57 5.30
CA GLN A 48 -3.97 16.89 5.45
C GLN A 48 -3.59 17.58 6.77
N SER A 49 -3.23 16.79 7.79
CA SER A 49 -2.75 17.31 9.09
C SER A 49 -1.23 17.53 9.11
N ASP A 50 -0.50 17.11 8.06
CA ASP A 50 0.94 17.34 7.97
C ASP A 50 1.22 18.76 7.47
N PRO A 51 1.82 19.66 8.31
CA PRO A 51 2.10 21.02 7.91
C PRO A 51 3.10 21.15 6.75
N ARG A 52 3.86 20.09 6.46
CA ARG A 52 4.82 20.04 5.35
C ARG A 52 4.18 19.62 4.02
N CYS A 53 2.95 19.06 4.04
CA CYS A 53 2.24 18.65 2.85
C CYS A 53 1.45 19.82 2.27
N ALA A 54 1.80 20.29 1.08
CA ALA A 54 1.10 21.41 0.45
C ALA A 54 -0.22 20.99 -0.19
N VAL A 55 -0.27 19.78 -0.79
CA VAL A 55 -1.43 19.30 -1.55
C VAL A 55 -1.62 17.81 -1.32
N VAL A 56 -2.86 17.43 -1.02
CA VAL A 56 -3.30 16.02 -0.99
C VAL A 56 -4.36 15.81 -2.07
N THR A 57 -4.00 15.04 -3.10
CA THR A 57 -4.95 14.59 -4.12
C THR A 57 -5.48 13.21 -3.73
N ALA A 58 -6.78 13.08 -3.56
CA ALA A 58 -7.45 11.86 -3.10
C ALA A 58 -8.33 11.29 -4.22
N LEU A 59 -8.01 10.08 -4.71
CA LEU A 59 -8.69 9.46 -5.85
C LEU A 59 -9.26 8.08 -5.50
N SER A 60 -10.44 7.80 -6.05
CA SER A 60 -11.13 6.53 -5.90
C SER A 60 -12.07 6.28 -7.08
N ARG A 61 -12.85 5.20 -7.04
CA ARG A 61 -13.96 4.97 -7.98
C ARG A 61 -15.12 5.96 -7.83
N GLN A 62 -15.14 6.73 -6.76
CA GLN A 62 -16.21 7.69 -6.41
C GLN A 62 -15.72 9.13 -6.45
N SER A 63 -14.45 9.38 -6.77
CA SER A 63 -13.89 10.73 -6.90
C SER A 63 -14.13 11.31 -8.29
N GLU A 64 -13.85 12.60 -8.44
CA GLU A 64 -13.77 13.27 -9.74
C GLU A 64 -12.33 13.77 -9.94
N PRO A 65 -11.54 13.21 -10.87
CA PRO A 65 -11.89 12.08 -11.74
C PRO A 65 -11.95 10.74 -11.01
N ALA A 66 -12.86 9.87 -11.46
CA ALA A 66 -12.91 8.48 -11.02
C ALA A 66 -11.93 7.60 -11.83
N PHE A 67 -11.52 6.46 -11.24
CA PHE A 67 -10.76 5.45 -11.99
C PHE A 67 -11.14 4.03 -11.58
N ASP A 68 -11.02 3.10 -12.52
CA ASP A 68 -11.22 1.67 -12.28
C ASP A 68 -9.93 0.90 -12.62
N LEU A 69 -9.44 0.10 -11.69
CA LEU A 69 -8.24 -0.73 -11.86
C LEU A 69 -8.42 -1.83 -12.92
N MET A 70 -9.65 -2.25 -13.18
CA MET A 70 -9.96 -3.29 -14.16
C MET A 70 -10.18 -2.73 -15.57
N ASP A 71 -10.23 -1.42 -15.74
CA ASP A 71 -10.35 -0.75 -17.04
C ASP A 71 -9.05 0.00 -17.40
N PRO A 72 -8.18 -0.57 -18.25
CA PRO A 72 -6.94 0.09 -18.66
C PRO A 72 -7.17 1.48 -19.28
N LEU A 73 -8.27 1.69 -20.02
CA LEU A 73 -8.58 3.01 -20.60
C LEU A 73 -8.94 4.03 -19.52
N SER A 74 -9.55 3.59 -18.43
CA SER A 74 -9.78 4.44 -17.25
C SER A 74 -8.45 4.93 -16.64
N LEU A 75 -7.44 4.06 -16.57
CA LEU A 75 -6.11 4.42 -16.06
C LEU A 75 -5.37 5.38 -16.99
N GLU A 76 -5.50 5.20 -18.31
CA GLU A 76 -4.93 6.12 -19.29
C GLU A 76 -5.59 7.51 -19.23
N ARG A 77 -6.92 7.57 -19.13
CA ARG A 77 -7.65 8.84 -18.91
C ARG A 77 -7.21 9.53 -17.62
N LEU A 78 -7.08 8.78 -16.55
CA LEU A 78 -6.57 9.31 -15.28
C LEU A 78 -5.19 9.95 -15.44
N ALA A 79 -4.26 9.27 -16.13
CA ALA A 79 -2.90 9.78 -16.34
C ALA A 79 -2.90 11.10 -17.15
N LEU A 80 -3.78 11.24 -18.13
CA LEU A 80 -3.94 12.48 -18.91
C LEU A 80 -4.44 13.63 -18.01
N ILE A 81 -5.44 13.37 -17.16
CA ILE A 81 -5.95 14.38 -16.22
C ILE A 81 -4.88 14.77 -15.21
N MET A 82 -4.15 13.79 -14.67
CA MET A 82 -3.06 14.04 -13.72
C MET A 82 -1.86 14.75 -14.36
N ALA A 83 -1.78 14.80 -15.70
CA ALA A 83 -0.71 15.53 -16.39
C ALA A 83 -0.75 17.05 -16.11
N ALA A 84 -1.91 17.59 -15.82
CA ALA A 84 -2.07 19.00 -15.45
C ALA A 84 -1.76 19.31 -13.97
N GLN A 85 -1.55 18.30 -13.15
CA GLN A 85 -1.24 18.47 -11.73
C GLN A 85 0.26 18.67 -11.48
N HIS A 86 0.59 19.23 -10.32
CA HIS A 86 1.97 19.29 -9.87
C HIS A 86 2.55 17.87 -9.70
N PRO A 87 3.86 17.69 -9.93
CA PRO A 87 4.50 16.41 -9.65
C PRO A 87 4.35 15.99 -8.19
N PHE A 88 4.18 14.69 -7.96
CA PHE A 88 4.01 14.13 -6.62
C PHE A 88 5.35 13.63 -6.06
N GLN A 89 5.61 13.93 -4.79
CA GLN A 89 6.71 13.35 -4.02
C GLN A 89 6.28 12.10 -3.27
N LEU A 90 4.98 11.96 -2.98
CA LEU A 90 4.42 10.80 -2.28
C LEU A 90 3.21 10.27 -3.04
N VAL A 91 3.25 8.97 -3.39
CA VAL A 91 2.07 8.25 -3.91
C VAL A 91 1.78 7.07 -3.00
N LEU A 92 0.57 7.02 -2.46
CA LEU A 92 0.06 5.96 -1.61
C LEU A 92 -1.05 5.22 -2.35
N ASP A 93 -0.78 4.02 -2.81
CA ASP A 93 -1.78 3.18 -3.45
C ASP A 93 -2.39 2.22 -2.43
N ALA A 94 -3.56 2.60 -1.91
CA ALA A 94 -4.37 1.83 -0.97
C ALA A 94 -5.47 1.00 -1.66
N THR A 95 -5.39 0.82 -2.97
CA THR A 95 -6.34 -0.01 -3.72
C THR A 95 -6.16 -1.51 -3.45
N GLY A 96 -7.16 -2.30 -3.76
CA GLY A 96 -7.14 -3.76 -3.65
C GLY A 96 -8.40 -4.32 -3.00
N ALA A 97 -8.62 -5.61 -3.15
CA ALA A 97 -9.77 -6.31 -2.60
C ALA A 97 -9.39 -7.72 -2.13
N LEU A 98 -10.08 -8.19 -1.10
CA LEU A 98 -9.99 -9.56 -0.59
C LEU A 98 -11.18 -10.39 -1.08
N THR A 99 -12.37 -9.81 -1.06
CA THR A 99 -13.61 -10.40 -1.55
C THR A 99 -13.99 -9.72 -2.86
N LEU A 100 -14.22 -10.48 -3.89
CA LEU A 100 -14.59 -10.01 -5.23
C LEU A 100 -15.86 -10.73 -5.68
N HIS A 101 -16.80 -9.99 -6.25
CA HIS A 101 -18.08 -10.53 -6.75
C HIS A 101 -18.82 -11.41 -5.73
N GLY A 102 -18.71 -11.13 -4.43
CA GLY A 102 -19.30 -11.91 -3.35
C GLY A 102 -18.57 -13.22 -3.00
N HIS A 103 -17.47 -13.54 -3.70
CA HIS A 103 -16.67 -14.72 -3.40
C HIS A 103 -15.65 -14.44 -2.30
N SER A 104 -15.74 -15.19 -1.21
CA SER A 104 -14.73 -15.19 -0.14
C SER A 104 -13.46 -15.91 -0.60
N PRO A 105 -12.30 -15.58 0.01
CA PRO A 105 -11.04 -16.26 -0.31
C PRO A 105 -11.13 -17.77 -0.08
N GLU A 106 -10.51 -18.54 -0.97
CA GLU A 106 -10.52 -19.99 -0.98
C GLU A 106 -9.82 -20.56 0.28
N LYS A 107 -10.43 -21.55 0.92
CA LYS A 107 -9.87 -22.19 2.13
C LYS A 107 -9.06 -23.44 1.80
N ARG A 108 -9.39 -24.13 0.73
CA ARG A 108 -8.79 -25.41 0.32
C ARG A 108 -8.64 -25.50 -1.20
N LEU A 109 -7.81 -26.42 -1.66
CA LEU A 109 -7.50 -26.60 -3.09
C LEU A 109 -8.77 -26.84 -3.93
N GLY A 110 -9.74 -27.58 -3.40
CA GLY A 110 -11.00 -27.88 -4.09
C GLY A 110 -11.92 -26.67 -4.29
N ASP A 111 -11.65 -25.54 -3.64
CA ASP A 111 -12.42 -24.30 -3.79
C ASP A 111 -11.90 -23.42 -4.94
N LEU A 112 -10.80 -23.83 -5.61
CA LEU A 112 -10.19 -23.04 -6.68
C LEU A 112 -11.15 -22.87 -7.86
N ASN A 113 -11.26 -21.62 -8.31
CA ASN A 113 -12.03 -21.24 -9.48
C ASN A 113 -11.20 -20.30 -10.35
N ALA A 114 -11.12 -20.59 -11.66
CA ALA A 114 -10.29 -19.84 -12.59
C ALA A 114 -10.68 -18.35 -12.64
N GLN A 115 -11.99 -18.04 -12.66
CA GLN A 115 -12.45 -16.67 -12.72
C GLN A 115 -12.08 -15.89 -11.46
N SER A 116 -12.26 -16.47 -10.28
CA SER A 116 -11.87 -15.84 -9.00
C SER A 116 -10.37 -15.56 -8.92
N LEU A 117 -9.53 -16.47 -9.45
CA LEU A 117 -8.09 -16.26 -9.55
C LEU A 117 -7.75 -15.10 -10.50
N LEU A 118 -8.38 -15.05 -11.67
CA LEU A 118 -8.19 -13.96 -12.65
C LEU A 118 -8.62 -12.61 -12.07
N ASP A 119 -9.76 -12.54 -11.40
CA ASP A 119 -10.27 -11.32 -10.77
C ASP A 119 -9.31 -10.85 -9.65
N ALA A 120 -8.82 -11.75 -8.81
CA ALA A 120 -7.84 -11.43 -7.79
C ALA A 120 -6.54 -10.88 -8.39
N MET A 121 -6.05 -11.49 -9.47
CA MET A 121 -4.87 -11.00 -10.20
C MET A 121 -5.12 -9.63 -10.83
N ALA A 122 -6.26 -9.45 -11.47
CA ALA A 122 -6.61 -8.17 -12.13
C ALA A 122 -6.62 -7.01 -11.12
N VAL A 123 -7.32 -7.17 -10.00
CA VAL A 123 -7.49 -6.08 -9.00
C VAL A 123 -6.26 -5.87 -8.14
N ASN A 124 -5.58 -6.94 -7.71
CA ASN A 124 -4.51 -6.82 -6.71
C ASN A 124 -3.10 -6.75 -7.28
N ALA A 125 -2.88 -7.13 -8.54
CA ALA A 125 -1.55 -7.15 -9.16
C ALA A 125 -1.51 -6.37 -10.47
N ILE A 126 -2.33 -6.74 -11.47
CA ILE A 126 -2.26 -6.17 -12.81
C ILE A 126 -2.67 -4.69 -12.80
N GLY A 127 -3.84 -4.39 -12.23
CA GLY A 127 -4.35 -3.02 -12.14
C GLY A 127 -3.37 -2.07 -11.45
N PRO A 128 -2.87 -2.39 -10.24
CA PRO A 128 -1.82 -1.60 -9.57
C PRO A 128 -0.53 -1.42 -10.39
N ALA A 129 -0.09 -2.45 -11.12
CA ALA A 129 1.09 -2.33 -11.97
C ALA A 129 0.85 -1.38 -13.16
N LEU A 130 -0.32 -1.47 -13.80
CA LEU A 130 -0.72 -0.55 -14.86
C LEU A 130 -0.88 0.88 -14.33
N LEU A 131 -1.42 1.03 -13.13
CA LEU A 131 -1.55 2.34 -12.46
C LEU A 131 -0.17 2.95 -12.18
N LEU A 132 0.80 2.16 -11.67
CA LEU A 132 2.18 2.60 -11.52
C LEU A 132 2.78 3.04 -12.87
N LYS A 133 2.63 2.22 -13.92
CA LYS A 133 3.08 2.56 -15.29
C LYS A 133 2.55 3.91 -15.74
N GLN A 134 1.26 4.15 -15.58
CA GLN A 134 0.59 5.37 -16.05
C GLN A 134 0.96 6.61 -15.24
N LEU A 135 1.16 6.46 -13.93
CA LEU A 135 1.42 7.58 -13.04
C LEU A 135 2.91 7.81 -12.72
N LEU A 136 3.80 6.88 -13.08
CA LEU A 136 5.25 7.05 -12.91
C LEU A 136 5.80 8.37 -13.47
N PRO A 137 5.33 8.87 -14.66
CA PRO A 137 5.75 10.17 -15.17
C PRO A 137 5.31 11.37 -14.29
N ARG A 138 4.38 11.15 -13.37
CA ARG A 138 3.86 12.19 -12.46
C ARG A 138 4.65 12.29 -11.16
N LEU A 139 5.56 11.35 -10.91
CA LEU A 139 6.50 11.50 -9.79
C LEU A 139 7.48 12.62 -10.09
N ALA A 140 7.80 13.40 -9.06
CA ALA A 140 8.82 14.43 -9.13
C ALA A 140 10.17 13.84 -9.58
N ASN A 141 11.01 14.67 -10.21
CA ASN A 141 12.30 14.24 -10.74
C ASN A 141 13.44 14.98 -10.07
N GLY A 142 14.58 14.31 -9.90
CA GLY A 142 15.77 14.93 -9.31
C GLY A 142 15.72 15.09 -7.78
N GLU A 143 14.68 14.62 -7.14
CA GLU A 143 14.49 14.67 -5.68
C GLU A 143 13.96 13.34 -5.14
N ARG A 144 13.92 13.22 -3.80
CA ARG A 144 13.34 12.04 -3.14
C ARG A 144 11.86 11.93 -3.44
N VAL A 145 11.43 10.74 -3.87
CA VAL A 145 10.04 10.39 -4.11
C VAL A 145 9.74 9.03 -3.51
N ILE A 146 8.50 8.83 -3.06
CA ILE A 146 8.05 7.57 -2.48
C ILE A 146 6.81 7.09 -3.24
N TRP A 147 6.87 5.86 -3.76
CA TRP A 147 5.70 5.11 -4.21
C TRP A 147 5.47 3.93 -3.29
N ALA A 148 4.40 3.97 -2.55
CA ALA A 148 4.05 2.90 -1.61
C ALA A 148 2.71 2.27 -1.98
N LYS A 149 2.69 0.94 -2.04
CA LYS A 149 1.51 0.13 -2.34
C LYS A 149 1.14 -0.74 -1.17
N LEU A 150 -0.13 -0.73 -0.76
CA LEU A 150 -0.62 -1.72 0.20
C LEU A 150 -0.55 -3.12 -0.40
N SER A 151 0.33 -3.93 0.15
CA SER A 151 0.41 -5.37 -0.06
C SER A 151 -0.19 -6.09 1.15
N ALA A 152 0.26 -7.28 1.43
CA ALA A 152 -0.09 -8.04 2.63
C ALA A 152 0.98 -9.10 2.92
N ARG A 153 1.22 -9.39 4.20
CA ARG A 153 2.16 -10.45 4.64
C ARG A 153 1.85 -11.80 3.98
N VAL A 154 0.57 -12.07 3.69
CA VAL A 154 0.16 -13.29 2.99
C VAL A 154 0.69 -13.41 1.56
N GLY A 155 1.22 -12.33 0.97
CA GLY A 155 1.93 -12.35 -0.31
C GLY A 155 3.38 -12.82 -0.21
N SER A 156 3.92 -13.03 0.99
CA SER A 156 5.21 -13.67 1.20
C SER A 156 5.10 -15.18 0.96
N ILE A 157 5.92 -15.70 0.06
CA ILE A 157 6.01 -17.15 -0.20
C ILE A 157 6.74 -17.82 0.97
N GLU A 158 7.83 -17.20 1.43
CA GLU A 158 8.66 -17.74 2.50
C GLU A 158 7.94 -17.76 3.85
N ASP A 159 7.11 -16.74 4.16
CA ASP A 159 6.36 -16.65 5.43
C ASP A 159 5.04 -17.46 5.42
N ASN A 160 4.71 -18.14 4.31
CA ASN A 160 3.47 -18.89 4.20
C ASN A 160 3.50 -20.20 4.98
N ARG A 161 2.95 -20.19 6.20
CA ARG A 161 2.78 -21.38 7.07
C ARG A 161 1.32 -21.79 7.24
N LYS A 162 0.36 -20.92 6.89
CA LYS A 162 -1.06 -21.12 7.17
C LYS A 162 -1.83 -21.71 5.99
N GLY A 163 -1.36 -21.51 4.74
CA GLY A 163 -2.09 -21.88 3.53
C GLY A 163 -3.41 -21.12 3.36
N GLY A 164 -4.30 -21.64 2.53
CA GLY A 164 -5.59 -21.02 2.19
C GLY A 164 -5.41 -19.70 1.43
N TRP A 165 -6.53 -19.07 1.05
CA TRP A 165 -6.57 -17.77 0.36
C TRP A 165 -5.73 -17.72 -0.92
N TYR A 166 -5.84 -18.78 -1.71
CA TYR A 166 -4.96 -19.03 -2.87
C TYR A 166 -4.89 -17.83 -3.82
N GLY A 167 -6.03 -17.34 -4.29
CA GLY A 167 -6.10 -16.21 -5.22
C GLY A 167 -5.54 -14.92 -4.62
N TYR A 168 -5.87 -14.64 -3.36
CA TYR A 168 -5.37 -13.44 -2.69
C TYR A 168 -3.86 -13.51 -2.44
N ARG A 169 -3.34 -14.65 -1.92
CA ARG A 169 -1.89 -14.84 -1.72
C ARG A 169 -1.14 -14.74 -3.03
N ALA A 170 -1.59 -15.47 -4.06
CA ALA A 170 -0.95 -15.45 -5.37
C ALA A 170 -0.94 -14.04 -5.97
N SER A 171 -2.05 -13.30 -5.88
CA SER A 171 -2.12 -11.93 -6.39
C SER A 171 -1.21 -10.95 -5.64
N LYS A 172 -1.06 -11.11 -4.32
CA LYS A 172 -0.14 -10.27 -3.53
C LYS A 172 1.33 -10.65 -3.74
N ALA A 173 1.65 -11.92 -3.98
CA ALA A 173 2.99 -12.34 -4.39
C ALA A 173 3.35 -11.79 -5.78
N ALA A 174 2.41 -11.86 -6.74
CA ALA A 174 2.58 -11.28 -8.06
C ALA A 174 2.77 -9.75 -7.99
N LEU A 175 1.97 -9.05 -7.19
CA LEU A 175 2.15 -7.62 -6.91
C LEU A 175 3.56 -7.32 -6.39
N ASN A 176 4.03 -8.07 -5.40
CA ASN A 176 5.34 -7.92 -4.80
C ASN A 176 6.45 -8.07 -5.86
N MET A 177 6.35 -9.09 -6.74
CA MET A 177 7.30 -9.27 -7.85
C MET A 177 7.26 -8.12 -8.85
N LEU A 178 6.07 -7.62 -9.21
CA LEU A 178 5.93 -6.49 -10.13
C LEU A 178 6.53 -5.20 -9.54
N LEU A 179 6.34 -4.94 -8.24
CA LEU A 179 6.94 -3.80 -7.55
C LEU A 179 8.47 -3.93 -7.48
N GLN A 180 9.00 -5.13 -7.18
CA GLN A 180 10.45 -5.38 -7.17
C GLN A 180 11.07 -5.13 -8.54
N THR A 181 10.43 -5.63 -9.60
CA THR A 181 10.90 -5.44 -10.98
C THR A 181 10.87 -3.96 -11.38
N ALA A 182 9.76 -3.28 -11.09
CA ALA A 182 9.62 -1.84 -11.36
C ALA A 182 10.63 -1.01 -10.57
N ALA A 183 10.92 -1.34 -9.32
CA ALA A 183 11.89 -0.62 -8.50
C ALA A 183 13.30 -0.62 -9.12
N ILE A 184 13.73 -1.77 -9.64
CA ILE A 184 15.02 -1.91 -10.32
C ILE A 184 15.07 -1.03 -11.59
N GLU A 185 13.99 -0.98 -12.35
CA GLU A 185 13.89 -0.15 -13.54
C GLU A 185 13.88 1.35 -13.19
N ILE A 186 13.03 1.73 -12.22
CA ILE A 186 12.86 3.11 -11.77
C ILE A 186 14.16 3.69 -11.23
N ALA A 187 14.91 2.93 -10.44
CA ALA A 187 16.16 3.38 -9.83
C ALA A 187 17.22 3.82 -10.85
N ARG A 188 17.21 3.28 -12.07
CA ARG A 188 18.15 3.67 -13.15
C ARG A 188 17.97 5.14 -13.56
N ARG A 189 16.77 5.68 -13.45
CA ARG A 189 16.45 7.06 -13.84
C ARG A 189 16.09 7.95 -12.66
N ARG A 190 15.68 7.36 -11.54
CA ARG A 190 15.29 8.02 -10.30
C ARG A 190 15.97 7.35 -9.10
N PRO A 191 17.28 7.56 -8.90
CA PRO A 191 18.05 6.87 -7.86
C PRO A 191 17.59 7.21 -6.44
N LEU A 192 16.87 8.34 -6.26
CA LEU A 192 16.30 8.76 -4.99
C LEU A 192 14.87 8.25 -4.74
N ALA A 193 14.36 7.38 -5.63
CA ALA A 193 13.02 6.82 -5.47
C ALA A 193 13.02 5.68 -4.44
N VAL A 194 12.03 5.70 -3.55
CA VAL A 194 11.68 4.60 -2.64
C VAL A 194 10.43 3.92 -3.18
N ILE A 195 10.50 2.62 -3.43
CA ILE A 195 9.37 1.79 -3.80
C ILE A 195 9.09 0.83 -2.65
N ALA A 196 7.88 0.86 -2.09
CA ALA A 196 7.53 0.07 -0.92
C ALA A 196 6.26 -0.78 -1.13
N ALA A 197 6.33 -2.05 -0.76
CA ALA A 197 5.19 -2.92 -0.53
C ALA A 197 4.88 -2.92 0.98
N LEU A 198 3.68 -2.51 1.36
CA LEU A 198 3.34 -2.26 2.76
C LEU A 198 2.35 -3.29 3.31
N GLN A 199 2.67 -3.85 4.47
CA GLN A 199 1.72 -4.62 5.29
C GLN A 199 1.15 -3.71 6.38
N PRO A 200 -0.15 -3.35 6.31
CA PRO A 200 -0.75 -2.40 7.25
C PRO A 200 -1.05 -2.97 8.64
N GLY A 201 -0.80 -4.26 8.86
CA GLY A 201 -1.32 -5.00 10.00
C GLY A 201 -2.74 -5.50 9.75
N THR A 202 -3.36 -6.09 10.77
CA THR A 202 -4.79 -6.40 10.73
C THR A 202 -5.55 -5.13 11.11
N VAL A 203 -6.18 -4.49 10.12
CA VAL A 203 -6.84 -3.18 10.28
C VAL A 203 -8.34 -3.36 10.26
N ARG A 204 -9.05 -2.70 11.15
CA ARG A 204 -10.52 -2.68 11.21
C ARG A 204 -11.10 -1.99 9.96
N SER A 205 -11.74 -2.75 9.10
CA SER A 205 -12.29 -2.26 7.82
C SER A 205 -13.37 -3.21 7.30
N ALA A 206 -14.18 -2.75 6.35
CA ALA A 206 -15.15 -3.62 5.67
C ALA A 206 -14.48 -4.82 4.97
N LEU A 207 -13.24 -4.66 4.49
CA LEU A 207 -12.46 -5.73 3.86
C LEU A 207 -12.08 -6.83 4.84
N SER A 208 -11.74 -6.47 6.08
CA SER A 208 -11.22 -7.38 7.09
C SER A 208 -12.29 -7.86 8.08
N GLN A 209 -13.44 -7.20 8.16
CA GLN A 209 -14.48 -7.43 9.16
C GLN A 209 -14.84 -8.91 9.39
N PRO A 210 -14.93 -9.79 8.36
CA PRO A 210 -15.22 -11.21 8.58
C PRO A 210 -14.08 -11.99 9.24
N PHE A 211 -12.88 -11.41 9.37
CA PHE A 211 -11.64 -12.11 9.73
C PHE A 211 -10.91 -11.46 10.92
N VAL A 212 -11.43 -10.37 11.49
CA VAL A 212 -10.75 -9.58 12.52
C VAL A 212 -11.28 -9.89 13.90
N GLY A 213 -10.35 -10.15 14.83
CA GLY A 213 -10.62 -10.18 16.27
C GLY A 213 -10.49 -8.78 16.91
N GLU A 214 -10.62 -8.74 18.23
CA GLU A 214 -10.58 -7.51 19.05
C GLU A 214 -9.27 -6.71 18.93
N GLN A 215 -8.18 -7.35 18.51
CA GLN A 215 -6.82 -6.75 18.44
C GLN A 215 -6.53 -6.02 17.11
N ALA A 216 -7.55 -5.74 16.29
CA ALA A 216 -7.34 -5.03 15.03
C ALA A 216 -6.96 -3.56 15.28
N LEU A 217 -5.98 -3.07 14.50
CA LEU A 217 -5.59 -1.66 14.51
C LEU A 217 -6.71 -0.80 13.95
N GLU A 218 -6.86 0.40 14.50
CA GLU A 218 -7.67 1.42 13.86
C GLU A 218 -6.98 1.92 12.58
N PRO A 219 -7.74 2.22 11.52
CA PRO A 219 -7.18 2.68 10.24
C PRO A 219 -6.24 3.87 10.39
N PHE A 220 -6.60 4.82 11.25
CA PHE A 220 -5.85 6.03 11.49
C PHE A 220 -4.48 5.75 12.14
N ASP A 221 -4.41 4.76 13.06
CA ASP A 221 -3.15 4.35 13.69
C ASP A 221 -2.26 3.58 12.73
N SER A 222 -2.86 2.66 11.94
CA SER A 222 -2.13 1.95 10.90
C SER A 222 -1.52 2.91 9.88
N ALA A 223 -2.29 3.87 9.38
CA ALA A 223 -1.82 4.88 8.43
C ALA A 223 -0.67 5.72 9.01
N GLY A 224 -0.79 6.19 10.24
CA GLY A 224 0.27 6.94 10.91
C GLY A 224 1.56 6.15 11.08
N ARG A 225 1.46 4.87 11.46
CA ARG A 225 2.62 3.96 11.56
C ARG A 225 3.28 3.75 10.21
N LEU A 226 2.50 3.50 9.15
CA LEU A 226 3.02 3.30 7.80
C LEU A 226 3.71 4.55 7.25
N LEU A 227 3.13 5.74 7.44
CA LEU A 227 3.76 7.00 7.02
C LEU A 227 5.10 7.22 7.72
N ARG A 228 5.18 6.96 9.03
CA ARG A 228 6.43 7.02 9.77
C ARG A 228 7.46 6.02 9.24
N VAL A 229 7.07 4.79 8.95
CA VAL A 229 7.97 3.79 8.33
C VAL A 229 8.46 4.30 6.99
N LEU A 230 7.58 4.79 6.12
CA LEU A 230 7.95 5.35 4.82
C LEU A 230 8.94 6.52 4.93
N ASP A 231 8.81 7.35 5.96
CA ASP A 231 9.71 8.47 6.21
C ASP A 231 11.14 8.03 6.55
N THR A 232 11.32 6.80 7.05
CA THR A 232 12.63 6.24 7.42
C THR A 232 13.26 5.35 6.34
N LEU A 233 12.50 4.91 5.33
CA LEU A 233 13.03 4.04 4.29
C LEU A 233 14.00 4.78 3.38
N GLU A 234 15.20 4.25 3.18
CA GLU A 234 16.17 4.84 2.26
C GLU A 234 16.05 4.27 0.83
N PRO A 235 16.37 5.05 -0.21
CA PRO A 235 16.45 4.54 -1.57
C PRO A 235 17.46 3.40 -1.67
N SER A 236 17.01 2.23 -2.14
CA SER A 236 17.84 1.01 -2.19
C SER A 236 18.04 0.46 -3.61
N GLY A 237 17.36 1.05 -4.60
CA GLY A 237 17.27 0.51 -5.94
C GLY A 237 16.43 -0.78 -6.05
N ARG A 238 15.74 -1.15 -4.99
CA ARG A 238 14.86 -2.33 -4.87
C ARG A 238 13.57 -1.95 -4.17
N ALA A 239 12.52 -2.74 -4.36
CA ALA A 239 11.33 -2.61 -3.53
C ALA A 239 11.60 -3.11 -2.11
N GLN A 240 11.01 -2.45 -1.13
CA GLN A 240 11.12 -2.79 0.28
C GLN A 240 9.77 -3.32 0.76
N PHE A 241 9.73 -4.57 1.22
CA PHE A 241 8.51 -5.17 1.76
C PHE A 241 8.57 -5.10 3.29
N VAL A 242 7.76 -4.22 3.86
CA VAL A 242 7.81 -3.89 5.30
C VAL A 242 6.41 -3.85 5.92
N ASP A 243 6.33 -4.12 7.21
CA ASP A 243 5.10 -3.96 7.96
C ASP A 243 4.99 -2.58 8.63
N HIS A 244 3.84 -2.33 9.28
CA HIS A 244 3.54 -1.09 10.00
C HIS A 244 4.47 -0.79 11.20
N ALA A 245 5.28 -1.75 11.62
CA ALA A 245 6.30 -1.58 12.66
C ALA A 245 7.70 -1.33 12.06
N GLY A 246 7.83 -1.32 10.72
CA GLY A 246 9.10 -1.16 10.01
C GLY A 246 9.91 -2.45 9.89
N GLN A 247 9.33 -3.60 10.24
CA GLN A 247 10.00 -4.87 10.11
C GLN A 247 9.96 -5.34 8.65
N ALA A 248 11.12 -5.75 8.12
CA ALA A 248 11.18 -6.36 6.81
C ALA A 248 10.43 -7.71 6.80
N ILE A 249 9.67 -7.92 5.72
CA ILE A 249 8.97 -9.18 5.47
C ILE A 249 9.73 -9.91 4.37
N PRO A 250 10.04 -11.21 4.51
CA PRO A 250 10.64 -11.98 3.43
C PRO A 250 9.68 -12.07 2.24
N TRP A 251 10.24 -12.21 1.02
CA TRP A 251 9.46 -12.30 -0.22
C TRP A 251 8.69 -13.61 -0.42
#